data_b5535d4d5d166c5b7f6379f4af8d7504
#
_entry.id   b5535d4d5d166c5b7f6379f4af8d7504
#
_cell.length_a   1.000
_cell.length_b   1.000
_cell.length_c   1.000
_cell.angle_alpha   90.00
_cell.angle_beta   90.00
_cell.angle_gamma   90.00
#
_symmetry.space_group_name_H-M   'P 1'
#
loop_
_entity.id
_entity.type
_entity.pdbx_description
1 polymer ?
#
loop_
_entity_poly.entity_id
_entity_poly.type
_entity_poly.pdbx_seq_one_letter_code
_entity_poly.pdbx_strand_id
1 'polypeptide(L)'
;KETDQEALEIIHQISLSLGCQWISAEAAIHDEAVGLISHLPVLISAALLNTLFTEANPSLYSLAKSIASNGFADTSRVGGGNPELGVSMAKFNKENLMRNLLSFRHSLDLFEKYLLEENWNKLEKILVSTQEGRKKFISKPTNLR
;
A
#
# COMPACT_ATOMS: atom_id res chain seq x y z
N LYS A 1 -6.15 -29.13 -3.14
CA LYS A 1 -5.09 -30.10 -3.45
C LYS A 1 -3.98 -29.84 -2.47
N GLU A 2 -3.66 -30.79 -1.62
CA GLU A 2 -2.60 -30.65 -0.64
C GLU A 2 -1.25 -30.49 -1.34
N THR A 3 -0.41 -29.60 -0.82
CA THR A 3 0.95 -29.42 -1.30
C THR A 3 1.79 -30.63 -0.87
N ASP A 4 2.64 -31.12 -1.78
CA ASP A 4 3.60 -32.20 -1.48
C ASP A 4 4.51 -31.77 -0.33
N GLN A 5 4.57 -32.58 0.74
CA GLN A 5 5.31 -32.26 1.96
C GLN A 5 6.82 -32.25 1.74
N GLU A 6 7.35 -33.12 0.87
CA GLU A 6 8.77 -33.15 0.54
C GLU A 6 9.18 -31.89 -0.25
N ALA A 7 8.34 -31.47 -1.22
CA ALA A 7 8.56 -30.23 -1.95
C ALA A 7 8.50 -29.00 -1.03
N LEU A 8 7.58 -28.99 -0.03
CA LEU A 8 7.46 -27.92 0.95
C LEU A 8 8.73 -27.80 1.81
N GLU A 9 9.26 -28.93 2.29
CA GLU A 9 10.48 -28.96 3.07
C GLU A 9 11.69 -28.46 2.27
N ILE A 10 11.83 -28.87 1.01
CA ILE A 10 12.91 -28.41 0.13
C ILE A 10 12.86 -26.89 -0.02
N ILE A 11 11.69 -26.32 -0.31
CA ILE A 11 11.53 -24.85 -0.46
C ILE A 11 11.79 -24.13 0.86
N HIS A 12 11.35 -24.71 1.99
CA HIS A 12 11.63 -24.16 3.31
C HIS A 12 13.15 -24.10 3.58
N GLN A 13 13.89 -25.16 3.34
CA GLN A 13 15.35 -25.21 3.51
C GLN A 13 16.08 -24.22 2.59
N ILE A 14 15.65 -24.08 1.33
CA ILE A 14 16.19 -23.07 0.41
C ILE A 14 15.95 -21.67 0.97
N SER A 15 14.74 -21.39 1.44
CA SER A 15 14.38 -20.07 2.00
C SER A 15 15.24 -19.71 3.21
N LEU A 16 15.44 -20.66 4.13
CA LEU A 16 16.30 -20.47 5.30
C LEU A 16 17.77 -20.26 4.91
N SER A 17 18.28 -21.01 3.94
CA SER A 17 19.66 -20.87 3.46
C SER A 17 19.95 -19.51 2.82
N LEU A 18 18.93 -18.87 2.25
CA LEU A 18 18.99 -17.51 1.70
C LEU A 18 18.74 -16.41 2.76
N GLY A 19 18.56 -16.77 4.02
CA GLY A 19 18.26 -15.82 5.12
C GLY A 19 16.86 -15.24 5.06
N CYS A 20 15.92 -15.87 4.35
CA CYS A 20 14.54 -15.44 4.28
C CYS A 20 13.77 -15.85 5.54
N GLN A 21 12.79 -15.02 5.93
CA GLN A 21 11.82 -15.40 6.94
C GLN A 21 10.74 -16.28 6.28
N TRP A 22 10.54 -17.49 6.83
CA TRP A 22 9.46 -18.37 6.38
C TRP A 22 8.15 -18.00 7.06
N ILE A 23 7.10 -17.80 6.26
CA ILE A 23 5.75 -17.54 6.74
C ILE A 23 4.81 -18.51 6.04
N SER A 24 4.05 -19.28 6.82
CA SER A 24 2.97 -20.14 6.33
C SER A 24 1.63 -19.44 6.57
N ALA A 25 0.77 -19.39 5.56
CA ALA A 25 -0.56 -18.80 5.66
C ALA A 25 -1.56 -19.55 4.78
N GLU A 26 -2.82 -19.52 5.15
CA GLU A 26 -3.92 -19.92 4.29
C GLU A 26 -3.99 -18.99 3.07
N ALA A 27 -4.24 -19.56 1.88
CA ALA A 27 -4.23 -18.81 0.62
C ALA A 27 -5.19 -17.61 0.64
N ALA A 28 -6.39 -17.78 1.19
CA ALA A 28 -7.37 -16.69 1.31
C ALA A 28 -6.87 -15.54 2.20
N ILE A 29 -6.26 -15.87 3.34
CA ILE A 29 -5.70 -14.87 4.27
C ILE A 29 -4.49 -14.16 3.64
N HIS A 30 -3.65 -14.91 2.91
CA HIS A 30 -2.55 -14.32 2.13
C HIS A 30 -3.08 -13.29 1.13
N ASP A 31 -4.09 -13.65 0.34
CA ASP A 31 -4.66 -12.78 -0.69
C ASP A 31 -5.32 -11.53 -0.10
N GLU A 32 -6.00 -11.67 1.06
CA GLU A 32 -6.50 -10.51 1.80
C GLU A 32 -5.37 -9.58 2.26
N ALA A 33 -4.31 -10.15 2.84
CA ALA A 33 -3.18 -9.37 3.34
C ALA A 33 -2.45 -8.63 2.22
N VAL A 34 -2.11 -9.32 1.10
CA VAL A 34 -1.43 -8.66 -0.03
C VAL A 34 -2.35 -7.66 -0.73
N GLY A 35 -3.65 -7.91 -0.74
CA GLY A 35 -4.65 -6.95 -1.21
C GLY A 35 -4.55 -5.62 -0.48
N LEU A 36 -4.31 -5.65 0.83
CA LEU A 36 -4.22 -4.47 1.68
C LEU A 36 -2.84 -3.79 1.61
N ILE A 37 -1.74 -4.57 1.70
CA ILE A 37 -0.39 -3.99 1.87
C ILE A 37 0.41 -3.83 0.57
N SER A 38 -0.08 -4.40 -0.53
CA SER A 38 0.59 -4.38 -1.83
C SER A 38 -0.31 -3.83 -2.94
N HIS A 39 -1.46 -4.46 -3.19
CA HIS A 39 -2.30 -4.10 -4.34
C HIS A 39 -3.00 -2.75 -4.16
N LEU A 40 -3.57 -2.48 -2.99
CA LEU A 40 -4.19 -1.19 -2.67
C LEU A 40 -3.19 -0.03 -2.79
N PRO A 41 -1.97 -0.09 -2.24
CA PRO A 41 -0.96 0.96 -2.41
C PRO A 41 -0.66 1.30 -3.87
N VAL A 42 -0.64 0.33 -4.79
CA VAL A 42 -0.44 0.59 -6.23
C VAL A 42 -1.56 1.47 -6.78
N LEU A 43 -2.82 1.16 -6.49
CA LEU A 43 -3.96 1.95 -6.98
C LEU A 43 -4.04 3.34 -6.35
N ILE A 44 -3.75 3.47 -5.05
CA ILE A 44 -3.73 4.77 -4.37
C ILE A 44 -2.63 5.66 -4.95
N SER A 45 -1.45 5.10 -5.12
CA SER A 45 -0.29 5.78 -5.70
C SER A 45 -0.55 6.21 -7.16
N ALA A 46 -1.19 5.34 -7.96
CA ALA A 46 -1.62 5.67 -9.31
C ALA A 46 -2.71 6.77 -9.33
N ALA A 47 -3.66 6.73 -8.40
CA ALA A 47 -4.68 7.77 -8.25
C ALA A 47 -4.06 9.13 -7.91
N LEU A 48 -3.06 9.17 -7.02
CA LEU A 48 -2.31 10.38 -6.70
C LEU A 48 -1.63 10.98 -7.95
N LEU A 49 -0.97 10.14 -8.75
CA LEU A 49 -0.38 10.57 -10.03
C LEU A 49 -1.44 11.07 -11.00
N ASN A 50 -2.55 10.36 -11.13
CA ASN A 50 -3.64 10.74 -12.02
C ASN A 50 -4.26 12.08 -11.61
N THR A 51 -4.38 12.38 -10.31
CA THR A 51 -4.85 13.68 -9.83
C THR A 51 -3.95 14.82 -10.34
N LEU A 52 -2.63 14.61 -10.34
CA LEU A 52 -1.70 15.60 -10.89
C LEU A 52 -1.82 15.71 -12.41
N PHE A 53 -1.96 14.59 -13.13
CA PHE A 53 -2.03 14.60 -14.61
C PHE A 53 -3.33 15.17 -15.16
N THR A 54 -4.39 15.18 -14.35
CA THR A 54 -5.69 15.79 -14.69
C THR A 54 -5.80 17.26 -14.28
N GLU A 55 -4.74 17.85 -13.70
CA GLU A 55 -4.72 19.27 -13.36
C GLU A 55 -4.84 20.13 -14.63
N ALA A 56 -5.90 20.94 -14.69
CA ALA A 56 -6.24 21.74 -15.87
C ALA A 56 -5.42 23.03 -15.98
N ASN A 57 -4.80 23.50 -14.89
CA ASN A 57 -3.99 24.71 -14.88
C ASN A 57 -2.52 24.40 -15.22
N PRO A 58 -2.03 24.77 -16.43
CA PRO A 58 -0.67 24.45 -16.85
C PRO A 58 0.41 25.08 -15.96
N SER A 59 0.17 26.26 -15.42
CA SER A 59 1.13 26.94 -14.55
C SER A 59 1.24 26.23 -13.20
N LEU A 60 0.12 25.77 -12.64
CA LEU A 60 0.10 24.98 -11.41
C LEU A 60 0.79 23.64 -11.64
N TYR A 61 0.48 22.94 -12.73
CA TYR A 61 1.14 21.68 -13.10
C TYR A 61 2.65 21.85 -13.23
N SER A 62 3.11 22.87 -13.95
CA SER A 62 4.54 23.16 -14.15
C SER A 62 5.25 23.45 -12.83
N LEU A 63 4.64 24.26 -11.98
CA LEU A 63 5.19 24.55 -10.65
C LEU A 63 5.25 23.29 -9.79
N ALA A 64 4.16 22.53 -9.68
CA ALA A 64 4.11 21.29 -8.92
C ALA A 64 5.21 20.31 -9.36
N LYS A 65 5.41 20.16 -10.69
CA LYS A 65 6.49 19.35 -11.25
C LYS A 65 7.89 19.83 -10.82
N SER A 66 8.12 21.15 -10.78
CA SER A 66 9.45 21.70 -10.47
C SER A 66 9.80 21.64 -8.98
N ILE A 67 8.80 21.60 -8.09
CA ILE A 67 9.00 21.54 -6.63
C ILE A 67 8.75 20.15 -6.05
N ALA A 68 8.36 19.17 -6.88
CA ALA A 68 8.18 17.78 -6.43
C ALA A 68 9.49 17.23 -5.84
N SER A 69 9.39 16.69 -4.63
CA SER A 69 10.54 16.17 -3.89
C SER A 69 10.25 14.78 -3.30
N ASN A 70 11.11 14.31 -2.39
CA ASN A 70 11.09 12.94 -1.87
C ASN A 70 9.73 12.47 -1.36
N GLY A 71 8.95 13.32 -0.68
CA GLY A 71 7.62 12.94 -0.21
C GLY A 71 6.69 12.50 -1.33
N PHE A 72 6.67 13.26 -2.44
CA PHE A 72 5.89 12.89 -3.62
C PHE A 72 6.50 11.68 -4.34
N ALA A 73 7.82 11.66 -4.53
CA ALA A 73 8.52 10.56 -5.20
C ALA A 73 8.30 9.21 -4.48
N ASP A 74 8.42 9.18 -3.16
CA ASP A 74 8.21 7.96 -2.37
C ASP A 74 6.75 7.47 -2.43
N THR A 75 5.79 8.40 -2.32
CA THR A 75 4.36 8.07 -2.32
C THR A 75 3.86 7.64 -3.71
N SER A 76 4.40 8.22 -4.78
CA SER A 76 3.97 7.96 -6.16
C SER A 76 4.73 6.80 -6.83
N ARG A 77 5.80 6.30 -6.24
CA ARG A 77 6.72 5.33 -6.86
C ARG A 77 6.05 4.07 -7.35
N VAL A 78 5.21 3.45 -6.51
CA VAL A 78 4.59 2.16 -6.87
C VAL A 78 3.45 2.30 -7.88
N GLY A 79 2.80 3.47 -7.94
CA GLY A 79 1.77 3.77 -8.94
C GLY A 79 2.32 4.03 -10.35
N GLY A 80 3.61 4.38 -10.44
CA GLY A 80 4.34 4.51 -11.71
C GLY A 80 5.02 3.21 -12.17
N GLY A 81 4.67 2.06 -11.58
CA GLY A 81 5.25 0.75 -11.90
C GLY A 81 4.70 0.12 -13.18
N ASN A 82 4.93 -1.20 -13.34
CA ASN A 82 4.46 -1.95 -14.51
C ASN A 82 2.92 -2.04 -14.54
N PRO A 83 2.25 -1.50 -15.59
CA PRO A 83 0.79 -1.49 -15.67
C PRO A 83 0.19 -2.90 -15.83
N GLU A 84 0.85 -3.82 -16.52
CA GLU A 84 0.37 -5.20 -16.70
C GLU A 84 0.31 -5.93 -15.35
N LEU A 85 1.33 -5.70 -14.50
CA LEU A 85 1.33 -6.24 -13.13
C LEU A 85 0.19 -5.65 -12.30
N GLY A 86 -0.05 -4.34 -12.39
CA GLY A 86 -1.16 -3.67 -11.72
C GLY A 86 -2.53 -4.22 -12.12
N VAL A 87 -2.72 -4.46 -13.44
CA VAL A 87 -3.94 -5.09 -13.96
C VAL A 87 -4.10 -6.53 -13.47
N SER A 88 -3.01 -7.32 -13.44
CA SER A 88 -3.02 -8.69 -12.93
C SER A 88 -3.40 -8.75 -11.45
N MET A 89 -2.81 -7.89 -10.62
CA MET A 89 -3.18 -7.74 -9.20
C MET A 89 -4.67 -7.45 -9.04
N ALA A 90 -5.20 -6.51 -9.80
CA ALA A 90 -6.61 -6.13 -9.75
C ALA A 90 -7.53 -7.26 -10.23
N LYS A 91 -7.13 -8.01 -11.27
CA LYS A 91 -7.93 -9.09 -11.85
C LYS A 91 -8.02 -10.30 -10.92
N PHE A 92 -6.89 -10.71 -10.33
CA PHE A 92 -6.82 -11.95 -9.53
C PHE A 92 -7.20 -11.75 -8.06
N ASN A 93 -7.22 -10.50 -7.57
CA ASN A 93 -7.61 -10.18 -6.18
C ASN A 93 -8.69 -9.11 -6.10
N LYS A 94 -9.62 -9.12 -7.06
CA LYS A 94 -10.63 -8.08 -7.28
C LYS A 94 -11.49 -7.81 -6.04
N GLU A 95 -12.02 -8.86 -5.40
CA GLU A 95 -12.97 -8.71 -4.29
C GLU A 95 -12.32 -8.06 -3.08
N ASN A 96 -11.14 -8.55 -2.68
CA ASN A 96 -10.36 -7.97 -1.59
C ASN A 96 -9.96 -6.52 -1.90
N LEU A 97 -9.55 -6.25 -3.14
CA LEU A 97 -9.16 -4.92 -3.56
C LEU A 97 -10.33 -3.93 -3.55
N MET A 98 -11.52 -4.35 -3.98
CA MET A 98 -12.74 -3.54 -3.90
C MET A 98 -13.13 -3.21 -2.46
N ARG A 99 -13.06 -4.20 -1.55
CA ARG A 99 -13.28 -3.98 -0.12
C ARG A 99 -12.28 -2.97 0.46
N ASN A 100 -11.00 -3.13 0.13
CA ASN A 100 -9.94 -2.25 0.61
C ASN A 100 -10.06 -0.83 0.06
N LEU A 101 -10.46 -0.67 -1.21
CA LEU A 101 -10.74 0.64 -1.80
C LEU A 101 -11.90 1.35 -1.11
N LEU A 102 -12.97 0.61 -0.75
CA LEU A 102 -14.07 1.18 0.00
C LEU A 102 -13.59 1.70 1.37
N SER A 103 -12.81 0.91 2.10
CA SER A 103 -12.24 1.32 3.39
C SER A 103 -11.31 2.53 3.26
N PHE A 104 -10.52 2.58 2.19
CA PHE A 104 -9.65 3.74 1.90
C PHE A 104 -10.47 5.00 1.60
N ARG A 105 -11.54 4.89 0.82
CA ARG A 105 -12.45 6.03 0.56
C ARG A 105 -13.07 6.57 1.85
N HIS A 106 -13.55 5.70 2.74
CA HIS A 106 -14.06 6.13 4.05
C HIS A 106 -12.99 6.88 4.88
N SER A 107 -11.72 6.47 4.76
CA SER A 107 -10.63 7.21 5.41
C SER A 107 -10.43 8.59 4.80
N LEU A 108 -10.54 8.74 3.48
CA LEU A 108 -10.49 10.05 2.80
C LEU A 108 -11.68 10.92 3.18
N ASP A 109 -12.89 10.37 3.22
CA ASP A 109 -14.12 11.07 3.65
C ASP A 109 -13.95 11.65 5.07
N LEU A 110 -13.26 10.92 5.94
CA LEU A 110 -12.97 11.39 7.30
C LEU A 110 -11.99 12.56 7.32
N PHE A 111 -10.93 12.54 6.50
CA PHE A 111 -10.02 13.67 6.35
C PHE A 111 -10.74 14.88 5.76
N GLU A 112 -11.53 14.71 4.71
CA GLU A 112 -12.33 15.76 4.10
C GLU A 112 -13.25 16.41 5.13
N LYS A 113 -13.99 15.60 5.91
CA LYS A 113 -14.84 16.08 7.00
C LYS A 113 -14.08 16.95 7.99
N TYR A 114 -12.91 16.52 8.46
CA TYR A 114 -12.14 17.30 9.44
C TYR A 114 -11.61 18.60 8.85
N LEU A 115 -11.26 18.63 7.57
CA LEU A 115 -10.89 19.86 6.87
C LEU A 115 -12.07 20.81 6.72
N LEU A 116 -13.24 20.32 6.31
CA LEU A 116 -14.46 21.13 6.18
C LEU A 116 -14.94 21.72 7.53
N GLU A 117 -14.82 20.94 8.61
CA GLU A 117 -15.18 21.37 9.96
C GLU A 117 -14.07 22.19 10.64
N GLU A 118 -12.93 22.41 10.00
CA GLU A 118 -11.72 23.00 10.59
C GLU A 118 -11.32 22.33 11.92
N ASN A 119 -11.57 21.02 12.03
CA ASN A 119 -11.35 20.27 13.27
C ASN A 119 -9.91 19.77 13.37
N TRP A 120 -9.00 20.71 13.55
CA TRP A 120 -7.55 20.47 13.59
C TRP A 120 -7.15 19.47 14.68
N ASN A 121 -7.83 19.50 15.82
CA ASN A 121 -7.58 18.57 16.93
C ASN A 121 -7.86 17.10 16.56
N LYS A 122 -8.95 16.84 15.82
CA LYS A 122 -9.24 15.49 15.34
C LYS A 122 -8.30 15.05 14.22
N LEU A 123 -7.97 15.97 13.32
CA LEU A 123 -6.99 15.74 12.28
C LEU A 123 -5.62 15.37 12.87
N GLU A 124 -5.13 16.12 13.85
CA GLU A 124 -3.88 15.84 14.54
C GLU A 124 -3.89 14.46 15.21
N LYS A 125 -4.97 14.12 15.94
CA LYS A 125 -5.09 12.83 16.61
C LYS A 125 -4.98 11.65 15.64
N ILE A 126 -5.62 11.73 14.47
CA ILE A 126 -5.51 10.65 13.48
C ILE A 126 -4.10 10.55 12.90
N LEU A 127 -3.44 11.69 12.65
CA LEU A 127 -2.05 11.72 12.15
C LEU A 127 -1.06 11.16 13.19
N VAL A 128 -1.24 11.47 14.48
CA VAL A 128 -0.44 10.86 15.56
C VAL A 128 -0.64 9.35 15.60
N SER A 129 -1.90 8.89 15.52
CA SER A 129 -2.20 7.46 15.51
C SER A 129 -1.54 6.73 14.32
N THR A 130 -1.57 7.33 13.13
CA THR A 130 -0.92 6.75 11.95
C THR A 130 0.61 6.75 12.05
N GLN A 131 1.20 7.79 12.64
CA GLN A 131 2.64 7.86 12.92
C GLN A 131 3.10 6.72 13.84
N GLU A 132 2.36 6.48 14.93
CA GLU A 132 2.66 5.40 15.87
C GLU A 132 2.42 4.01 15.26
N GLY A 133 1.31 3.86 14.54
CA GLY A 133 0.99 2.62 13.83
C GLY A 133 2.06 2.25 12.82
N ARG A 134 2.54 3.21 12.02
CA ARG A 134 3.60 2.99 11.03
C ARG A 134 4.87 2.42 11.67
N LYS A 135 5.28 2.96 12.82
CA LYS A 135 6.48 2.47 13.53
C LYS A 135 6.37 0.98 13.90
N LYS A 136 5.18 0.57 14.36
CA LYS A 136 4.92 -0.85 14.71
C LYS A 136 4.89 -1.75 13.47
N PHE A 137 4.38 -1.24 12.35
CA PHE A 137 4.14 -2.02 11.13
C PHE A 137 5.42 -2.28 10.32
N ILE A 138 6.36 -1.34 10.32
CA ILE A 138 7.61 -1.43 9.54
C ILE A 138 8.85 -1.68 10.39
N SER A 139 8.72 -1.83 11.72
CA SER A 139 9.81 -2.29 12.56
C SER A 139 10.20 -3.70 12.14
N LYS A 140 11.43 -3.89 11.66
CA LYS A 140 11.95 -5.24 11.40
C LYS A 140 11.89 -6.05 12.69
N PRO A 141 11.49 -7.34 12.64
CA PRO A 141 11.61 -8.21 13.81
C PRO A 141 13.06 -8.17 14.29
N THR A 142 13.25 -7.93 15.60
CA THR A 142 14.56 -7.71 16.22
C THR A 142 15.44 -8.98 16.29
N ASN A 143 15.02 -10.08 15.70
CA ASN A 143 15.68 -11.39 15.78
C ASN A 143 16.09 -11.91 14.40
N LEU A 144 17.17 -11.34 13.86
CA LEU A 144 18.01 -12.02 12.86
C LEU A 144 19.46 -11.76 13.29
N ARG A 145 19.92 -12.53 14.28
CA ARG A 145 21.33 -12.84 14.48
C ARG A 145 21.50 -14.34 14.27
#